data_f65413c36f76e3f6f70b6cca2601303f
#
_entry.id   f65413c36f76e3f6f70b6cca2601303f
#
_cell.length_a   1.000
_cell.length_b   1.000
_cell.length_c   1.000
_cell.angle_alpha   90.00
_cell.angle_beta   90.00
_cell.angle_gamma   90.00
#
_symmetry.space_group_name_H-M   'P 1'
#
loop_
_entity.id
_entity.type
_entity.pdbx_description
1 polymer ?
#
loop_
_entity_poly.entity_id
_entity_poly.type
_entity_poly.pdbx_seq_one_letter_code
_entity_poly.pdbx_strand_id
1 'polypeptide(L)'
;MTKNKTTTNNDKENKLAHLVGPTDPAVDTQARDRLITARIGLLLRHSFFGNLATRMTLINADEWCPTAATDGKNFYYNSRFIMMLKKKEVEFLVGHEVLHVVYDHMDRRGTRDPQLWNIADDYCVNADLKRHKVGEFITTVPCLYDYKYENMAAEQVYDILYENAEIIDVNQLLEQLLDDHLDGDGAGAGSEDGEDSDQEGKGPAKMSKEEKDQLKQEIKEAIISAAQGVEAGNLPKGVERMIKDMTAP
;
A
#
# COMPACT_ATOMS: atom_id res chain seq x y z
N MET A 1 18.84 4.27 48.09
CA MET A 1 18.83 3.14 47.14
C MET A 1 17.52 3.16 46.40
N THR A 2 17.46 3.85 45.29
CA THR A 2 16.27 4.00 44.47
C THR A 2 16.49 3.17 43.19
N LYS A 3 15.75 2.05 43.07
CA LYS A 3 15.81 1.20 41.87
C LYS A 3 15.08 1.89 40.72
N ASN A 4 15.84 2.33 39.72
CA ASN A 4 15.28 2.68 38.41
C ASN A 4 14.70 1.41 37.79
N LYS A 5 13.39 1.38 37.61
CA LYS A 5 12.73 0.46 36.70
C LYS A 5 12.93 0.97 35.29
N THR A 6 13.81 0.32 34.55
CA THR A 6 13.87 0.41 33.09
C THR A 6 12.62 -0.27 32.55
N THR A 7 11.65 0.52 32.13
CA THR A 7 10.48 0.03 31.39
C THR A 7 10.96 -0.21 29.96
N THR A 8 11.06 -1.47 29.57
CA THR A 8 11.32 -1.92 28.21
C THR A 8 10.10 -1.52 27.35
N ASN A 9 10.34 -0.61 26.40
CA ASN A 9 9.38 -0.22 25.36
C ASN A 9 9.32 -1.32 24.30
N ASN A 10 8.44 -2.29 24.44
CA ASN A 10 8.23 -3.30 23.39
C ASN A 10 6.78 -3.81 23.31
N ASP A 11 5.78 -3.03 23.72
CA ASP A 11 4.38 -3.44 23.64
C ASP A 11 3.50 -2.28 23.15
N LYS A 12 3.71 -1.83 21.89
CA LYS A 12 2.67 -1.15 21.14
C LYS A 12 2.34 -2.01 19.92
N GLU A 13 1.53 -3.03 20.18
CA GLU A 13 0.97 -3.91 19.16
C GLU A 13 0.18 -3.06 18.14
N ASN A 14 0.45 -3.30 16.84
CA ASN A 14 -0.40 -2.82 15.75
C ASN A 14 -1.86 -3.19 16.07
N LYS A 15 -2.75 -2.20 16.14
CA LYS A 15 -4.16 -2.39 16.54
C LYS A 15 -4.90 -3.43 15.69
N LEU A 16 -4.42 -3.71 14.48
CA LEU A 16 -4.97 -4.68 13.55
C LEU A 16 -4.25 -6.04 13.57
N ALA A 17 -3.17 -6.18 14.37
CA ALA A 17 -2.42 -7.45 14.47
C ALA A 17 -3.31 -8.64 14.87
N HIS A 18 -4.40 -8.39 15.64
CA HIS A 18 -5.37 -9.41 16.02
C HIS A 18 -6.16 -10.01 14.85
N LEU A 19 -6.12 -9.38 13.66
CA LEU A 19 -6.74 -9.90 12.44
C LEU A 19 -5.92 -11.01 11.79
N VAL A 20 -4.63 -11.10 12.10
CA VAL A 20 -3.75 -12.15 11.59
C VAL A 20 -4.07 -13.49 12.25
N GLY A 21 -4.27 -14.52 11.44
CA GLY A 21 -4.57 -15.85 11.94
C GLY A 21 -5.09 -16.80 10.85
N PRO A 22 -5.49 -18.02 11.19
CA PRO A 22 -5.96 -19.00 10.22
C PRO A 22 -7.12 -18.47 9.38
N THR A 23 -7.09 -18.76 8.09
CA THR A 23 -8.15 -18.36 7.14
C THR A 23 -9.46 -19.08 7.45
N ASP A 24 -10.55 -18.29 7.56
CA ASP A 24 -11.92 -18.80 7.53
C ASP A 24 -12.41 -18.80 6.07
N PRO A 25 -12.67 -19.97 5.44
CA PRO A 25 -13.04 -20.04 4.02
C PRO A 25 -14.35 -19.29 3.69
N ALA A 26 -15.29 -19.19 4.63
CA ALA A 26 -16.54 -18.48 4.40
C ALA A 26 -16.33 -16.96 4.42
N VAL A 27 -15.49 -16.46 5.31
CA VAL A 27 -15.10 -15.04 5.37
C VAL A 27 -14.25 -14.68 4.16
N ASP A 28 -13.30 -15.52 3.77
CA ASP A 28 -12.45 -15.32 2.59
C ASP A 28 -13.28 -15.23 1.30
N THR A 29 -14.23 -16.13 1.12
CA THR A 29 -15.14 -16.08 -0.05
C THR A 29 -15.86 -14.74 -0.14
N GLN A 30 -16.42 -14.25 0.97
CA GLN A 30 -17.13 -12.97 1.00
C GLN A 30 -16.20 -11.78 0.77
N ALA A 31 -14.99 -11.80 1.34
CA ALA A 31 -13.98 -10.77 1.13
C ALA A 31 -13.54 -10.70 -0.33
N ARG A 32 -13.30 -11.86 -0.96
CA ARG A 32 -12.96 -11.97 -2.37
C ARG A 32 -14.08 -11.40 -3.28
N ASP A 33 -15.34 -11.70 -2.98
CA ASP A 33 -16.48 -11.16 -3.71
C ASP A 33 -16.57 -9.63 -3.58
N ARG A 34 -16.26 -9.07 -2.40
CA ARG A 34 -16.17 -7.61 -2.20
C ARG A 34 -15.07 -6.99 -3.04
N LEU A 35 -13.88 -7.61 -3.08
CA LEU A 35 -12.75 -7.14 -3.91
C LEU A 35 -13.07 -7.20 -5.40
N ILE A 36 -13.70 -8.26 -5.88
CA ILE A 36 -14.15 -8.38 -7.27
C ILE A 36 -15.17 -7.28 -7.59
N THR A 37 -16.14 -7.07 -6.70
CA THR A 37 -17.15 -6.00 -6.84
C THR A 37 -16.49 -4.62 -6.88
N ALA A 38 -15.50 -4.36 -6.04
CA ALA A 38 -14.74 -3.11 -6.03
C ALA A 38 -14.00 -2.88 -7.34
N ARG A 39 -13.34 -3.91 -7.90
CA ARG A 39 -12.67 -3.85 -9.21
C ARG A 39 -13.63 -3.52 -10.34
N ILE A 40 -14.81 -4.16 -10.37
CA ILE A 40 -15.86 -3.85 -11.35
C ILE A 40 -16.32 -2.41 -11.18
N GLY A 41 -16.52 -1.96 -9.94
CA GLY A 41 -16.88 -0.58 -9.64
C GLY A 41 -15.85 0.44 -10.16
N LEU A 42 -14.56 0.14 -9.98
CA LEU A 42 -13.47 0.95 -10.52
C LEU A 42 -13.43 0.94 -12.06
N LEU A 43 -13.61 -0.23 -12.70
CA LEU A 43 -13.68 -0.32 -14.17
C LEU A 43 -14.75 0.60 -14.76
N LEU A 44 -15.91 0.69 -14.09
CA LEU A 44 -17.04 1.49 -14.57
C LEU A 44 -16.89 3.00 -14.33
N ARG A 45 -16.20 3.41 -13.27
CA ARG A 45 -16.14 4.82 -12.85
C ARG A 45 -14.75 5.45 -12.96
N HIS A 46 -13.71 4.64 -12.82
CA HIS A 46 -12.31 5.03 -12.82
C HIS A 46 -11.50 3.99 -13.59
N SER A 47 -11.72 3.94 -14.91
CA SER A 47 -11.23 2.86 -15.80
C SER A 47 -9.71 2.64 -15.70
N PHE A 48 -8.92 3.68 -15.50
CA PHE A 48 -7.48 3.56 -15.27
C PHE A 48 -7.18 2.64 -14.08
N PHE A 49 -7.77 2.93 -12.92
CA PHE A 49 -7.57 2.13 -11.70
C PHE A 49 -8.13 0.71 -11.84
N GLY A 50 -9.32 0.58 -12.43
CA GLY A 50 -9.97 -0.71 -12.64
C GLY A 50 -9.17 -1.62 -13.57
N ASN A 51 -8.63 -1.09 -14.67
CA ASN A 51 -7.79 -1.85 -15.59
C ASN A 51 -6.52 -2.37 -14.91
N LEU A 52 -5.85 -1.56 -14.12
CA LEU A 52 -4.65 -1.99 -13.39
C LEU A 52 -5.00 -2.97 -12.26
N ALA A 53 -6.05 -2.69 -11.49
CA ALA A 53 -6.48 -3.56 -10.41
C ALA A 53 -6.86 -4.97 -10.88
N THR A 54 -7.47 -5.11 -12.06
CA THR A 54 -7.86 -6.43 -12.60
C THR A 54 -6.67 -7.27 -13.07
N ARG A 55 -5.51 -6.70 -13.27
CA ARG A 55 -4.27 -7.43 -13.62
C ARG A 55 -3.63 -8.11 -12.42
N MET A 56 -3.86 -7.59 -11.21
CA MET A 56 -3.29 -8.18 -9.99
C MET A 56 -4.06 -9.44 -9.58
N THR A 57 -3.34 -10.49 -9.22
CA THR A 57 -3.94 -11.73 -8.68
C THR A 57 -4.34 -11.50 -7.22
N LEU A 58 -5.59 -11.81 -6.84
CA LEU A 58 -6.04 -11.77 -5.44
C LEU A 58 -5.50 -12.97 -4.68
N ILE A 59 -4.75 -12.73 -3.62
CA ILE A 59 -4.16 -13.77 -2.75
C ILE A 59 -4.56 -13.49 -1.31
N ASN A 60 -5.16 -14.49 -0.66
CA ASN A 60 -5.44 -14.41 0.78
C ASN A 60 -4.12 -14.38 1.56
N ALA A 61 -4.04 -13.47 2.52
CA ALA A 61 -2.87 -13.22 3.36
C ALA A 61 -3.22 -13.19 4.85
N ASP A 62 -4.32 -13.82 5.26
CA ASP A 62 -4.82 -13.82 6.63
C ASP A 62 -3.79 -14.25 7.66
N GLU A 63 -2.84 -15.11 7.27
CA GLU A 63 -1.87 -15.68 8.20
C GLU A 63 -0.66 -14.79 8.49
N TRP A 64 -0.47 -13.69 7.72
CA TRP A 64 0.71 -12.85 7.90
C TRP A 64 0.45 -11.35 7.71
N CYS A 65 -0.54 -10.95 6.91
CA CYS A 65 -0.85 -9.54 6.64
C CYS A 65 -2.11 -9.13 7.41
N PRO A 66 -2.07 -8.07 8.22
CA PRO A 66 -3.26 -7.60 8.97
C PRO A 66 -4.23 -6.80 8.10
N THR A 67 -3.80 -6.26 6.96
CA THR A 67 -4.56 -5.33 6.12
C THR A 67 -4.55 -5.76 4.64
N ALA A 68 -3.75 -5.10 3.83
CA ALA A 68 -3.49 -5.44 2.43
C ALA A 68 -2.01 -5.18 2.11
N ALA A 69 -1.55 -5.65 0.96
CA ALA A 69 -0.22 -5.39 0.44
C ALA A 69 -0.15 -5.71 -1.06
N THR A 70 0.84 -5.19 -1.77
CA THR A 70 1.12 -5.56 -3.15
C THR A 70 2.60 -5.73 -3.43
N ASP A 71 2.92 -6.64 -4.34
CA ASP A 71 4.25 -6.79 -4.95
C ASP A 71 4.28 -6.35 -6.42
N GLY A 72 3.21 -5.66 -6.87
CA GLY A 72 2.99 -5.24 -8.25
C GLY A 72 2.32 -6.29 -9.14
N LYS A 73 2.41 -7.57 -8.82
CA LYS A 73 1.77 -8.69 -9.52
C LYS A 73 0.54 -9.20 -8.77
N ASN A 74 0.62 -9.25 -7.46
CA ASN A 74 -0.39 -9.81 -6.57
C ASN A 74 -0.96 -8.70 -5.69
N PHE A 75 -2.24 -8.85 -5.35
CA PHE A 75 -2.94 -8.10 -4.33
C PHE A 75 -3.17 -9.05 -3.16
N TYR A 76 -2.39 -8.90 -2.11
CA TYR A 76 -2.51 -9.65 -0.87
C TYR A 76 -3.56 -8.98 0.01
N TYR A 77 -4.43 -9.75 0.66
CA TYR A 77 -5.48 -9.19 1.50
C TYR A 77 -5.76 -10.03 2.73
N ASN A 78 -6.06 -9.35 3.83
CA ASN A 78 -6.66 -9.97 4.99
C ASN A 78 -8.19 -9.98 4.84
N SER A 79 -8.78 -11.16 4.88
CA SER A 79 -10.22 -11.33 4.64
C SER A 79 -11.07 -10.61 5.69
N ARG A 80 -10.65 -10.63 6.97
CA ARG A 80 -11.34 -9.95 8.08
C ARG A 80 -11.27 -8.44 7.93
N PHE A 81 -10.11 -7.92 7.52
CA PHE A 81 -9.93 -6.50 7.24
C PHE A 81 -10.85 -6.02 6.11
N ILE A 82 -10.89 -6.73 4.98
CA ILE A 82 -11.81 -6.41 3.88
C ILE A 82 -13.27 -6.42 4.33
N MET A 83 -13.65 -7.34 5.22
CA MET A 83 -15.02 -7.41 5.74
C MET A 83 -15.37 -6.29 6.71
N MET A 84 -14.40 -5.66 7.37
CA MET A 84 -14.62 -4.48 8.22
C MET A 84 -14.96 -3.24 7.41
N LEU A 85 -14.37 -3.07 6.23
CA LEU A 85 -14.50 -1.89 5.40
C LEU A 85 -15.90 -1.79 4.76
N LYS A 86 -16.37 -0.57 4.53
CA LYS A 86 -17.56 -0.32 3.71
C LYS A 86 -17.25 -0.62 2.23
N LYS A 87 -18.27 -0.93 1.43
CA LYS A 87 -18.08 -1.30 0.01
C LYS A 87 -17.25 -0.29 -0.79
N LYS A 88 -17.48 1.01 -0.56
CA LYS A 88 -16.76 2.08 -1.24
C LYS A 88 -15.36 2.34 -0.67
N GLU A 89 -15.15 2.01 0.60
CA GLU A 89 -13.82 2.03 1.21
C GLU A 89 -12.94 0.90 0.63
N VAL A 90 -13.53 -0.26 0.24
CA VAL A 90 -12.79 -1.32 -0.48
C VAL A 90 -12.34 -0.84 -1.86
N GLU A 91 -13.17 -0.04 -2.58
CA GLU A 91 -12.73 0.58 -3.85
C GLU A 91 -11.52 1.53 -3.62
N PHE A 92 -11.55 2.31 -2.53
CA PHE A 92 -10.44 3.18 -2.16
C PHE A 92 -9.17 2.38 -1.88
N LEU A 93 -9.26 1.31 -1.07
CA LEU A 93 -8.15 0.42 -0.76
C LEU A 93 -7.54 -0.21 -2.02
N VAL A 94 -8.37 -0.69 -2.94
CA VAL A 94 -7.89 -1.24 -4.22
C VAL A 94 -7.17 -0.17 -5.05
N GLY A 95 -7.70 1.06 -5.09
CA GLY A 95 -7.03 2.19 -5.73
C GLY A 95 -5.71 2.57 -5.08
N HIS A 96 -5.61 2.42 -3.75
CA HIS A 96 -4.41 2.67 -2.95
C HIS A 96 -3.26 1.74 -3.38
N GLU A 97 -3.48 0.44 -3.39
CA GLU A 97 -2.48 -0.52 -3.85
C GLU A 97 -2.07 -0.29 -5.31
N VAL A 98 -3.03 0.06 -6.17
CA VAL A 98 -2.73 0.42 -7.58
C VAL A 98 -1.79 1.62 -7.66
N LEU A 99 -1.99 2.67 -6.85
CA LEU A 99 -1.11 3.84 -6.89
C LEU A 99 0.29 3.56 -6.36
N HIS A 100 0.46 2.69 -5.36
CA HIS A 100 1.79 2.27 -4.93
C HIS A 100 2.58 1.62 -6.08
N VAL A 101 1.91 0.78 -6.87
CA VAL A 101 2.50 0.17 -8.07
C VAL A 101 2.80 1.21 -9.15
N VAL A 102 1.84 2.11 -9.44
CA VAL A 102 2.00 3.15 -10.48
C VAL A 102 3.14 4.11 -10.14
N TYR A 103 3.26 4.50 -8.87
CA TYR A 103 4.31 5.41 -8.41
C TYR A 103 5.65 4.74 -8.18
N ASP A 104 5.73 3.41 -8.34
CA ASP A 104 6.96 2.64 -8.13
C ASP A 104 7.61 2.91 -6.75
N HIS A 105 6.75 3.01 -5.72
CA HIS A 105 7.19 3.40 -4.39
C HIS A 105 8.21 2.43 -3.79
N MET A 106 8.08 1.14 -4.08
CA MET A 106 9.00 0.10 -3.62
C MET A 106 10.45 0.32 -4.06
N ASP A 107 10.66 0.73 -5.32
CA ASP A 107 12.01 0.96 -5.85
C ASP A 107 12.52 2.38 -5.64
N ARG A 108 11.60 3.37 -5.56
CA ARG A 108 11.96 4.79 -5.36
C ARG A 108 12.41 5.12 -3.94
N ARG A 109 12.26 4.22 -2.99
CA ARG A 109 12.72 4.43 -1.62
C ARG A 109 14.22 4.75 -1.58
N GLY A 110 15.03 3.98 -2.28
CA GLY A 110 16.48 4.10 -2.23
C GLY A 110 17.02 3.84 -0.82
N THR A 111 17.83 4.78 -0.29
CA THR A 111 18.43 4.69 1.06
C THR A 111 17.61 5.36 2.15
N ARG A 112 16.37 5.75 1.88
CA ARG A 112 15.48 6.40 2.85
C ARG A 112 15.06 5.43 3.94
N ASP A 113 14.77 5.98 5.13
CA ASP A 113 14.20 5.19 6.23
C ASP A 113 12.89 4.54 5.78
N PRO A 114 12.74 3.20 5.89
CA PRO A 114 11.58 2.48 5.35
C PRO A 114 10.26 2.92 5.99
N GLN A 115 10.22 3.11 7.29
CA GLN A 115 8.99 3.46 8.01
C GLN A 115 8.53 4.86 7.63
N LEU A 116 9.46 5.81 7.58
CA LEU A 116 9.14 7.19 7.23
C LEU A 116 8.78 7.32 5.74
N TRP A 117 9.38 6.48 4.87
CA TRP A 117 9.04 6.40 3.47
C TRP A 117 7.61 5.89 3.27
N ASN A 118 7.21 4.80 3.94
CA ASN A 118 5.86 4.27 3.88
C ASN A 118 4.81 5.30 4.32
N ILE A 119 5.09 6.04 5.39
CA ILE A 119 4.21 7.14 5.83
C ILE A 119 4.09 8.23 4.75
N ALA A 120 5.20 8.60 4.11
CA ALA A 120 5.21 9.63 3.06
C ALA A 120 4.41 9.17 1.83
N ASP A 121 4.58 7.91 1.42
CA ASP A 121 3.88 7.29 0.30
C ASP A 121 2.37 7.28 0.54
N ASP A 122 1.93 6.84 1.72
CA ASP A 122 0.52 6.79 2.09
C ASP A 122 -0.13 8.18 2.09
N TYR A 123 0.54 9.20 2.60
CA TYR A 123 0.02 10.56 2.51
C TYR A 123 -0.22 10.99 1.06
N CYS A 124 0.72 10.69 0.15
CA CYS A 124 0.58 11.03 -1.26
C CYS A 124 -0.55 10.25 -1.95
N VAL A 125 -0.56 8.93 -1.77
CA VAL A 125 -1.56 8.04 -2.37
C VAL A 125 -2.96 8.40 -1.90
N ASN A 126 -3.15 8.53 -0.59
CA ASN A 126 -4.46 8.84 0.01
C ASN A 126 -4.97 10.23 -0.40
N ALA A 127 -4.09 11.23 -0.52
CA ALA A 127 -4.44 12.56 -0.98
C ALA A 127 -4.94 12.53 -2.44
N ASP A 128 -4.23 11.82 -3.32
CA ASP A 128 -4.59 11.71 -4.73
C ASP A 128 -5.92 10.97 -4.93
N LEU A 129 -6.13 9.84 -4.26
CA LEU A 129 -7.38 9.09 -4.34
C LEU A 129 -8.58 9.90 -3.82
N LYS A 130 -8.41 10.57 -2.68
CA LYS A 130 -9.46 11.40 -2.08
C LYS A 130 -9.83 12.56 -3.01
N ARG A 131 -8.85 13.24 -3.59
CA ARG A 131 -9.05 14.35 -4.52
C ARG A 131 -9.77 13.92 -5.79
N HIS A 132 -9.41 12.76 -6.35
CA HIS A 132 -10.01 12.21 -7.57
C HIS A 132 -11.26 11.38 -7.29
N LYS A 133 -11.70 11.30 -6.04
CA LYS A 133 -12.92 10.58 -5.61
C LYS A 133 -12.92 9.11 -6.04
N VAL A 134 -11.76 8.46 -5.96
CA VAL A 134 -11.61 7.04 -6.25
C VAL A 134 -12.08 6.25 -5.03
N GLY A 135 -13.27 5.66 -5.13
CA GLY A 135 -13.95 5.09 -3.96
C GLY A 135 -14.40 6.16 -2.95
N GLU A 136 -14.46 5.79 -1.70
CA GLU A 136 -14.68 6.69 -0.56
C GLU A 136 -13.51 6.58 0.40
N PHE A 137 -13.03 7.73 0.90
CA PHE A 137 -11.94 7.77 1.88
C PHE A 137 -12.26 6.91 3.09
N ILE A 138 -11.30 6.08 3.51
CA ILE A 138 -11.46 5.13 4.61
C ILE A 138 -11.63 5.89 5.93
N THR A 139 -12.73 5.59 6.63
CA THR A 139 -13.07 6.13 7.95
C THR A 139 -13.33 5.03 8.98
N THR A 140 -13.42 3.79 8.52
CA THR A 140 -13.65 2.61 9.38
C THR A 140 -12.45 2.31 10.27
N VAL A 141 -11.25 2.57 9.74
CA VAL A 141 -9.98 2.49 10.47
C VAL A 141 -9.21 3.80 10.32
N PRO A 142 -8.22 4.09 11.18
CA PRO A 142 -7.32 5.23 10.96
C PRO A 142 -6.66 5.15 9.59
N CYS A 143 -6.55 6.29 8.91
CA CYS A 143 -6.00 6.39 7.56
C CYS A 143 -5.28 7.72 7.43
N LEU A 144 -4.03 7.69 6.97
CA LEU A 144 -3.18 8.87 6.85
C LEU A 144 -3.75 9.85 5.81
N TYR A 145 -4.00 11.08 6.24
CA TYR A 145 -4.34 12.18 5.34
C TYR A 145 -4.05 13.53 6.00
N ASP A 146 -3.39 14.39 5.25
CA ASP A 146 -3.25 15.81 5.59
C ASP A 146 -3.25 16.62 4.29
N TYR A 147 -4.12 17.63 4.21
CA TYR A 147 -4.28 18.47 3.02
C TYR A 147 -2.98 19.20 2.61
N LYS A 148 -2.06 19.43 3.57
CA LYS A 148 -0.78 20.10 3.30
C LYS A 148 0.12 19.31 2.36
N TYR A 149 -0.08 17.99 2.25
CA TYR A 149 0.70 17.11 1.39
C TYR A 149 0.07 16.88 0.00
N GLU A 150 -1.10 17.47 -0.26
CA GLU A 150 -1.74 17.35 -1.58
C GLU A 150 -0.83 17.87 -2.70
N ASN A 151 -0.77 17.14 -3.80
CA ASN A 151 0.07 17.39 -4.99
C ASN A 151 1.59 17.34 -4.75
N MET A 152 2.05 16.85 -3.62
CA MET A 152 3.46 16.59 -3.36
C MET A 152 3.85 15.20 -3.87
N ALA A 153 5.12 15.04 -4.24
CA ALA A 153 5.71 13.73 -4.45
C ALA A 153 6.13 13.13 -3.10
N ALA A 154 6.23 11.80 -3.03
CA ALA A 154 6.60 11.09 -1.80
C ALA A 154 7.93 11.58 -1.22
N GLU A 155 8.92 11.88 -2.08
CA GLU A 155 10.21 12.44 -1.66
C GLU A 155 10.06 13.76 -0.91
N GLN A 156 9.18 14.65 -1.39
CA GLN A 156 8.94 15.95 -0.75
C GLN A 156 8.26 15.78 0.62
N VAL A 157 7.31 14.86 0.72
CA VAL A 157 6.65 14.55 1.99
C VAL A 157 7.65 13.91 2.94
N TYR A 158 8.47 12.97 2.46
CA TYR A 158 9.53 12.35 3.23
C TYR A 158 10.50 13.38 3.83
N ASP A 159 10.99 14.31 3.00
CA ASP A 159 11.93 15.35 3.46
C ASP A 159 11.32 16.20 4.59
N ILE A 160 10.03 16.59 4.45
CA ILE A 160 9.31 17.33 5.50
C ILE A 160 9.16 16.49 6.77
N LEU A 161 8.83 15.20 6.66
CA LEU A 161 8.68 14.31 7.80
C LEU A 161 10.03 14.09 8.50
N TYR A 162 11.09 13.90 7.71
CA TYR A 162 12.45 13.69 8.23
C TYR A 162 12.98 14.91 8.98
N GLU A 163 12.79 16.12 8.45
CA GLU A 163 13.17 17.37 9.11
C GLU A 163 12.41 17.60 10.43
N ASN A 164 11.22 17.02 10.58
CA ASN A 164 10.38 17.14 11.76
C ASN A 164 10.33 15.88 12.63
N ALA A 165 11.19 14.89 12.38
CA ALA A 165 11.13 13.57 13.02
C ALA A 165 11.28 13.63 14.57
N GLU A 166 11.95 14.65 15.10
CA GLU A 166 12.11 14.84 16.55
C GLU A 166 10.79 15.25 17.26
N ILE A 167 9.84 15.83 16.51
CA ILE A 167 8.57 16.35 17.07
C ILE A 167 7.35 15.56 16.62
N ILE A 168 7.51 14.64 15.66
CA ILE A 168 6.44 13.79 15.12
C ILE A 168 6.46 12.45 15.86
N ASP A 169 5.30 11.99 16.33
CA ASP A 169 5.16 10.62 16.84
C ASP A 169 5.03 9.65 15.64
N VAL A 170 6.17 9.18 15.14
CA VAL A 170 6.25 8.25 14.00
C VAL A 170 5.45 6.98 14.29
N ASN A 171 5.48 6.44 15.52
CA ASN A 171 4.73 5.24 15.89
C ASN A 171 3.22 5.46 15.76
N GLN A 172 2.72 6.65 16.12
CA GLN A 172 1.30 6.99 15.94
C GLN A 172 0.92 7.05 14.47
N LEU A 173 1.83 7.48 13.58
CA LEU A 173 1.58 7.51 12.14
C LEU A 173 1.61 6.10 11.54
N LEU A 174 2.53 5.24 11.97
CA LEU A 174 2.60 3.85 11.53
C LEU A 174 1.32 3.05 11.84
N GLU A 175 0.62 3.38 12.96
CA GLU A 175 -0.68 2.77 13.28
C GLU A 175 -1.81 3.15 12.29
N GLN A 176 -1.58 4.09 11.39
CA GLN A 176 -2.55 4.59 10.41
C GLN A 176 -2.24 4.17 8.97
N LEU A 177 -1.19 3.36 8.76
CA LEU A 177 -0.90 2.78 7.45
C LEU A 177 -2.00 1.79 7.05
N LEU A 178 -2.36 1.83 5.77
CA LEU A 178 -3.38 0.93 5.19
C LEU A 178 -2.79 -0.37 4.67
N ASP A 179 -1.49 -0.40 4.45
CA ASP A 179 -0.78 -1.54 3.90
C ASP A 179 0.57 -1.75 4.59
N ASP A 180 1.12 -2.97 4.42
CA ASP A 180 2.50 -3.29 4.69
C ASP A 180 3.24 -3.26 3.34
N HIS A 181 4.04 -2.21 3.10
CA HIS A 181 4.86 -2.16 1.90
C HIS A 181 5.83 -3.33 1.88
N LEU A 182 5.63 -4.22 0.91
CA LEU A 182 6.53 -5.33 0.68
C LEU A 182 7.78 -4.77 0.00
N ASP A 183 8.89 -4.75 0.74
CA ASP A 183 10.19 -4.52 0.12
C ASP A 183 10.38 -5.51 -1.03
N GLY A 184 10.93 -5.05 -2.14
CA GLY A 184 11.19 -5.90 -3.32
C GLY A 184 12.00 -7.17 -3.00
N ASP A 185 12.41 -7.36 -1.76
CA ASP A 185 13.04 -8.58 -1.23
C ASP A 185 12.07 -9.49 -0.46
N GLY A 186 10.76 -9.18 -0.44
CA GLY A 186 9.74 -10.06 0.15
C GLY A 186 9.65 -10.02 1.68
N ALA A 187 10.29 -9.04 2.32
CA ALA A 187 10.15 -8.82 3.76
C ALA A 187 9.32 -7.56 3.99
N GLY A 188 8.21 -7.67 4.70
CA GLY A 188 7.48 -6.52 5.23
C GLY A 188 8.40 -5.69 6.14
N ALA A 189 8.21 -4.37 6.19
CA ALA A 189 8.99 -3.44 7.00
C ALA A 189 8.73 -3.65 8.51
N GLY A 190 9.19 -4.76 9.06
CA GLY A 190 8.85 -5.12 10.45
C GLY A 190 9.79 -6.07 11.17
N SER A 191 11.04 -6.29 10.72
CA SER A 191 12.05 -6.93 11.60
C SER A 191 13.46 -6.76 11.05
N GLU A 192 14.11 -5.66 11.42
CA GLU A 192 15.57 -5.68 11.59
C GLU A 192 15.84 -6.09 13.04
N ASP A 193 15.99 -7.38 13.29
CA ASP A 193 16.94 -7.90 14.27
C ASP A 193 17.18 -9.37 13.93
N GLY A 194 18.44 -9.62 13.53
CA GLY A 194 18.91 -10.88 13.08
C GLY A 194 18.89 -11.93 14.19
N GLU A 195 18.55 -13.11 13.80
CA GLU A 195 19.29 -14.36 14.09
C GLU A 195 18.62 -15.43 13.24
N ASP A 196 19.44 -16.26 12.60
CA ASP A 196 19.06 -17.46 11.84
C ASP A 196 17.97 -18.24 12.57
N SER A 197 16.72 -18.08 12.17
CA SER A 197 15.67 -19.02 12.48
C SER A 197 15.11 -19.56 11.18
N ASP A 198 15.28 -20.87 10.95
CA ASP A 198 14.65 -21.67 9.90
C ASP A 198 13.11 -21.67 10.03
N GLN A 199 12.48 -20.49 10.07
CA GLN A 199 11.05 -20.35 9.85
C GLN A 199 10.86 -19.88 8.41
N GLU A 200 10.34 -20.78 7.57
CA GLU A 200 9.80 -20.41 6.25
C GLU A 200 8.86 -19.22 6.46
N GLY A 201 9.32 -18.03 6.03
CA GLY A 201 8.56 -16.79 6.16
C GLY A 201 7.23 -16.94 5.45
N LYS A 202 6.13 -16.65 6.15
CA LYS A 202 4.75 -16.74 5.61
C LYS A 202 4.43 -15.67 4.54
N GLY A 203 5.40 -14.83 4.17
CA GLY A 203 5.25 -13.77 3.17
C GLY A 203 5.42 -14.24 1.72
N PRO A 204 5.31 -13.32 0.74
CA PRO A 204 5.46 -13.65 -0.67
C PRO A 204 6.88 -14.15 -0.99
N ALA A 205 6.96 -15.06 -1.97
CA ALA A 205 8.23 -15.59 -2.43
C ALA A 205 9.11 -14.48 -3.05
N LYS A 206 10.40 -14.50 -2.79
CA LYS A 206 11.35 -13.55 -3.38
C LYS A 206 11.41 -13.75 -4.91
N MET A 207 11.23 -12.67 -5.66
CA MET A 207 11.41 -12.65 -7.11
C MET A 207 12.89 -12.49 -7.46
N SER A 208 13.33 -13.20 -8.50
CA SER A 208 14.67 -12.96 -9.10
C SER A 208 14.74 -11.55 -9.72
N LYS A 209 15.97 -11.11 -10.03
CA LYS A 209 16.16 -9.81 -10.66
C LYS A 209 15.49 -9.77 -12.04
N GLU A 210 15.62 -10.84 -12.82
CA GLU A 210 15.03 -10.98 -14.14
C GLU A 210 13.48 -10.91 -14.08
N GLU A 211 12.88 -11.57 -13.10
CA GLU A 211 11.43 -11.51 -12.88
C GLU A 211 10.96 -10.10 -12.49
N LYS A 212 11.73 -9.39 -11.64
CA LYS A 212 11.43 -8.00 -11.28
C LYS A 212 11.53 -7.07 -12.49
N ASP A 213 12.57 -7.18 -13.29
CA ASP A 213 12.76 -6.34 -14.48
C ASP A 213 11.64 -6.59 -15.52
N GLN A 214 11.23 -7.86 -15.71
CA GLN A 214 10.12 -8.21 -16.58
C GLN A 214 8.80 -7.64 -16.04
N LEU A 215 8.52 -7.80 -14.75
CA LEU A 215 7.32 -7.27 -14.10
C LEU A 215 7.22 -5.75 -14.24
N LYS A 216 8.32 -5.02 -14.07
CA LYS A 216 8.37 -3.58 -14.27
C LYS A 216 8.01 -3.16 -15.70
N GLN A 217 8.50 -3.89 -16.69
CA GLN A 217 8.16 -3.63 -18.08
C GLN A 217 6.67 -3.89 -18.34
N GLU A 218 6.12 -4.99 -17.81
CA GLU A 218 4.70 -5.32 -17.92
C GLU A 218 3.81 -4.27 -17.23
N ILE A 219 4.21 -3.78 -16.05
CA ILE A 219 3.53 -2.71 -15.33
C ILE A 219 3.55 -1.41 -16.14
N LYS A 220 4.71 -1.02 -16.68
CA LYS A 220 4.85 0.18 -17.53
C LYS A 220 3.90 0.13 -18.73
N GLU A 221 3.87 -0.98 -19.45
CA GLU A 221 2.97 -1.17 -20.60
C GLU A 221 1.49 -1.13 -20.16
N ALA A 222 1.18 -1.73 -19.02
CA ALA A 222 -0.17 -1.70 -18.45
C ALA A 222 -0.63 -0.28 -18.10
N ILE A 223 0.24 0.53 -17.48
CA ILE A 223 -0.03 1.93 -17.12
C ILE A 223 -0.31 2.75 -18.37
N ILE A 224 0.56 2.65 -19.39
CA ILE A 224 0.40 3.38 -20.65
C ILE A 224 -0.91 2.97 -21.33
N SER A 225 -1.19 1.66 -21.40
CA SER A 225 -2.42 1.14 -21.99
C SER A 225 -3.68 1.61 -21.25
N ALA A 226 -3.66 1.55 -19.91
CA ALA A 226 -4.80 1.99 -19.09
C ALA A 226 -5.09 3.49 -19.22
N ALA A 227 -4.05 4.30 -19.47
CA ALA A 227 -4.18 5.75 -19.62
C ALA A 227 -4.73 6.18 -20.97
N GLN A 228 -4.60 5.38 -22.04
CA GLN A 228 -5.03 5.75 -23.40
C GLN A 228 -6.53 6.06 -23.53
N GLY A 229 -7.37 5.53 -22.64
CA GLY A 229 -8.81 5.75 -22.63
C GLY A 229 -9.29 6.83 -21.66
N VAL A 230 -8.39 7.56 -21.03
CA VAL A 230 -8.73 8.54 -19.99
C VAL A 230 -8.51 9.96 -20.51
N GLU A 231 -9.51 10.83 -20.35
CA GLU A 231 -9.40 12.25 -20.72
C GLU A 231 -8.36 12.98 -19.86
N ALA A 232 -7.64 13.91 -20.46
CA ALA A 232 -6.66 14.75 -19.77
C ALA A 232 -7.28 15.46 -18.56
N GLY A 233 -6.58 15.44 -17.41
CA GLY A 233 -7.05 16.02 -16.16
C GLY A 233 -7.91 15.11 -15.28
N ASN A 234 -8.27 13.92 -15.75
CA ASN A 234 -9.02 12.93 -14.96
C ASN A 234 -8.12 11.97 -14.18
N LEU A 235 -6.81 12.08 -14.33
CA LEU A 235 -5.82 11.33 -13.56
C LEU A 235 -5.14 12.22 -12.52
N PRO A 236 -4.66 11.66 -11.40
CA PRO A 236 -3.77 12.37 -10.48
C PRO A 236 -2.58 12.96 -11.23
N LYS A 237 -2.17 14.19 -10.88
CA LYS A 237 -1.04 14.87 -11.54
C LYS A 237 0.26 14.06 -11.45
N GLY A 238 0.44 13.31 -10.37
CA GLY A 238 1.55 12.38 -10.21
C GLY A 238 1.54 11.30 -11.28
N VAL A 239 0.37 10.70 -11.53
CA VAL A 239 0.17 9.68 -12.58
C VAL A 239 0.43 10.28 -13.96
N GLU A 240 -0.13 11.46 -14.27
CA GLU A 240 0.10 12.12 -15.56
C GLU A 240 1.60 12.40 -15.81
N ARG A 241 2.33 12.82 -14.77
CA ARG A 241 3.78 13.03 -14.84
C ARG A 241 4.52 11.72 -15.11
N MET A 242 4.21 10.66 -14.36
CA MET A 242 4.82 9.34 -14.55
C MET A 242 4.60 8.80 -15.97
N ILE A 243 3.39 8.93 -16.51
CA ILE A 243 3.09 8.53 -17.89
C ILE A 243 3.91 9.34 -18.89
N LYS A 244 4.02 10.66 -18.68
CA LYS A 244 4.85 11.53 -19.53
C LYS A 244 6.32 11.09 -19.52
N ASP A 245 6.87 10.78 -18.34
CA ASP A 245 8.26 10.34 -18.20
C ASP A 245 8.48 8.96 -18.85
N MET A 246 7.51 8.05 -18.74
CA MET A 246 7.55 6.73 -19.36
C MET A 246 7.44 6.77 -20.90
N THR A 247 6.84 7.81 -21.45
CA THR A 247 6.59 7.99 -22.91
C THR A 247 7.52 9.00 -23.56
N ALA A 248 8.39 9.66 -22.79
CA ALA A 248 9.42 10.55 -23.32
C ALA A 248 10.38 9.78 -24.26
N PRO A 249 10.79 10.40 -25.41
CA PRO A 249 11.70 9.77 -26.37
C PRO A 249 13.10 9.60 -25.79
#